data_f3183318af2bc8c6a1c757cb23b79576
#
_entry.id   f3183318af2bc8c6a1c757cb23b79576
#
_cell.length_a   1.000
_cell.length_b   1.000
_cell.length_c   1.000
_cell.angle_alpha   90.00
_cell.angle_beta   90.00
_cell.angle_gamma   90.00
#
_symmetry.space_group_name_H-M   'P 1'
#
loop_
_entity.id
_entity.type
_entity.pdbx_description
1 polymer ?
#
loop_
_entity_poly.entity_id
_entity_poly.type
_entity_poly.pdbx_seq_one_letter_code
_entity_poly.pdbx_strand_id
1 'polypeptide(L)'
;MTTYILYNPLSNNKTGKAAAEALLEKLKDEKTELTDITTIFNYVSFFETKQPDDKFILCGGDGTLNRFVNDTKGIELHNIYLYAAGSGNDFLTDIGGSVQNGEVVLIDKYIKNLPTVSVKGKDYLFINGVGYGIDGYCCEVADEMKKTSDKPINYSSIAIKGLLGKFKTRNAKVTVDGVVHEYDHVWLAPAMNGRYYGGGMDIAPAQDRLHNETLSVVILHAKSKLKTLMVFPSIFKGEHVKHPEMVEILTGKEIKVEFDQPTALQIDGETVLGVTEYTAKAAVPAKV
;
A
#
# COMPACT_ATOMS: atom_id res chain seq x y z
N MET A 1 1.05 -4.55 -32.10
CA MET A 1 1.17 -3.93 -30.76
C MET A 1 -0.01 -3.00 -30.55
N THR A 2 -0.79 -3.22 -29.52
CA THR A 2 -1.89 -2.36 -29.06
C THR A 2 -1.57 -1.92 -27.63
N THR A 3 -1.90 -0.69 -27.27
CA THR A 3 -1.75 -0.16 -25.90
C THR A 3 -3.13 -0.18 -25.24
N TYR A 4 -3.27 -0.96 -24.15
CA TYR A 4 -4.49 -1.04 -23.35
C TYR A 4 -4.36 -0.14 -22.12
N ILE A 5 -5.22 0.87 -21.98
CA ILE A 5 -5.30 1.69 -20.77
C ILE A 5 -6.34 1.04 -19.85
N LEU A 6 -5.85 0.40 -18.80
CA LEU A 6 -6.66 -0.28 -17.78
C LEU A 6 -7.01 0.71 -16.68
N TYR A 7 -8.28 1.05 -16.49
CA TYR A 7 -8.70 2.04 -15.50
C TYR A 7 -9.82 1.54 -14.60
N ASN A 8 -9.85 2.05 -13.37
CA ASN A 8 -10.96 1.86 -12.46
C ASN A 8 -11.79 3.15 -12.41
N PRO A 9 -13.05 3.16 -12.90
CA PRO A 9 -13.88 4.37 -12.92
C PRO A 9 -14.18 4.89 -11.51
N LEU A 10 -14.12 4.04 -10.49
CA LEU A 10 -14.38 4.40 -9.09
C LEU A 10 -13.15 4.95 -8.36
N SER A 11 -11.95 4.84 -8.94
CA SER A 11 -10.72 5.35 -8.34
C SER A 11 -10.72 6.88 -8.24
N ASN A 12 -9.90 7.42 -7.31
CA ASN A 12 -9.69 8.85 -7.12
C ASN A 12 -11.00 9.67 -7.11
N ASN A 13 -11.94 9.32 -6.21
CA ASN A 13 -13.25 9.97 -6.12
C ASN A 13 -14.03 9.97 -7.45
N LYS A 14 -14.04 8.83 -8.16
CA LYS A 14 -14.76 8.64 -9.44
C LYS A 14 -14.19 9.44 -10.62
N THR A 15 -12.92 9.87 -10.55
CA THR A 15 -12.25 10.56 -11.66
C THR A 15 -11.35 9.64 -12.50
N GLY A 16 -11.27 8.34 -12.18
CA GLY A 16 -10.38 7.39 -12.85
C GLY A 16 -10.61 7.30 -14.36
N LYS A 17 -11.86 7.36 -14.82
CA LYS A 17 -12.20 7.39 -16.26
C LYS A 17 -11.66 8.65 -16.94
N ALA A 18 -11.87 9.82 -16.35
CA ALA A 18 -11.38 11.08 -16.91
C ALA A 18 -9.86 11.13 -17.03
N ALA A 19 -9.15 10.55 -16.06
CA ALA A 19 -7.69 10.43 -16.12
C ALA A 19 -7.23 9.50 -17.25
N ALA A 20 -7.95 8.39 -17.48
CA ALA A 20 -7.66 7.46 -18.57
C ALA A 20 -7.94 8.09 -19.95
N GLU A 21 -9.03 8.86 -20.08
CA GLU A 21 -9.36 9.60 -21.30
C GLU A 21 -8.30 10.69 -21.60
N ALA A 22 -7.80 11.38 -20.58
CA ALA A 22 -6.70 12.33 -20.72
C ALA A 22 -5.38 11.66 -21.16
N LEU A 23 -5.11 10.44 -20.69
CA LEU A 23 -3.97 9.66 -21.14
C LEU A 23 -4.17 9.17 -22.58
N LEU A 24 -5.38 8.73 -22.96
CA LEU A 24 -5.72 8.34 -24.32
C LEU A 24 -5.42 9.46 -25.31
N GLU A 25 -5.80 10.71 -24.99
CA GLU A 25 -5.52 11.87 -25.85
C GLU A 25 -4.03 12.13 -26.01
N LYS A 26 -3.21 11.88 -24.96
CA LYS A 26 -1.75 11.96 -25.06
C LYS A 26 -1.15 10.89 -25.99
N LEU A 27 -1.80 9.72 -26.08
CA LEU A 27 -1.36 8.57 -26.87
C LEU A 27 -2.12 8.43 -28.19
N LYS A 28 -2.72 9.50 -28.69
CA LYS A 28 -3.57 9.50 -29.90
C LYS A 28 -2.91 8.98 -31.18
N ASP A 29 -1.58 9.03 -31.25
CA ASP A 29 -0.80 8.53 -32.39
C ASP A 29 -0.51 7.01 -32.27
N GLU A 30 -0.89 6.36 -31.16
CA GLU A 30 -0.76 4.92 -30.92
C GLU A 30 -2.14 4.24 -31.09
N LYS A 31 -2.11 2.95 -31.48
CA LYS A 31 -3.32 2.12 -31.40
C LYS A 31 -3.63 1.83 -29.93
N THR A 32 -4.59 2.56 -29.36
CA THR A 32 -4.90 2.55 -27.93
C THR A 32 -6.36 2.19 -27.68
N GLU A 33 -6.61 1.37 -26.65
CA GLU A 33 -7.93 0.95 -26.20
C GLU A 33 -8.12 1.22 -24.70
N LEU A 34 -9.27 1.82 -24.33
CA LEU A 34 -9.68 1.98 -22.95
C LEU A 34 -10.37 0.70 -22.46
N THR A 35 -9.95 0.20 -21.30
CA THR A 35 -10.53 -0.99 -20.67
C THR A 35 -10.87 -0.70 -19.21
N ASP A 36 -12.15 -0.79 -18.87
CA ASP A 36 -12.63 -0.71 -17.49
C ASP A 36 -12.32 -2.03 -16.76
N ILE A 37 -11.41 -1.98 -15.77
CA ILE A 37 -11.00 -3.19 -15.03
C ILE A 37 -12.14 -3.79 -14.20
N THR A 38 -13.19 -3.03 -13.88
CA THR A 38 -14.33 -3.55 -13.13
C THR A 38 -15.23 -4.47 -13.95
N THR A 39 -15.04 -4.48 -15.27
CA THR A 39 -15.75 -5.35 -16.21
C THR A 39 -14.98 -6.62 -16.58
N ILE A 40 -13.74 -6.75 -16.13
CA ILE A 40 -12.91 -7.93 -16.36
C ILE A 40 -13.24 -8.98 -15.30
N PHE A 41 -14.02 -9.98 -15.66
CA PHE A 41 -14.39 -11.07 -14.75
C PHE A 41 -13.33 -12.18 -14.65
N ASN A 42 -12.49 -12.32 -15.68
CA ASN A 42 -11.45 -13.33 -15.75
C ASN A 42 -10.21 -12.75 -16.45
N TYR A 43 -9.18 -12.45 -15.68
CA TYR A 43 -7.93 -11.91 -16.21
C TYR A 43 -7.13 -12.92 -17.04
N VAL A 44 -7.21 -14.23 -16.75
CA VAL A 44 -6.56 -15.25 -17.60
C VAL A 44 -7.10 -15.14 -19.02
N SER A 45 -8.42 -15.23 -19.19
CA SER A 45 -9.06 -15.10 -20.51
C SER A 45 -8.83 -13.73 -21.14
N PHE A 46 -8.75 -12.67 -20.34
CA PHE A 46 -8.43 -11.33 -20.84
C PHE A 46 -7.04 -11.31 -21.50
N PHE A 47 -6.00 -11.80 -20.80
CA PHE A 47 -4.63 -11.76 -21.30
C PHE A 47 -4.39 -12.78 -22.43
N GLU A 48 -5.04 -13.97 -22.41
CA GLU A 48 -4.94 -14.97 -23.47
C GLU A 48 -5.38 -14.46 -24.86
N THR A 49 -6.22 -13.43 -24.91
CA THR A 49 -6.66 -12.82 -26.17
C THR A 49 -5.71 -11.73 -26.70
N LYS A 50 -4.65 -11.41 -25.96
CA LYS A 50 -3.72 -10.32 -26.29
C LYS A 50 -2.45 -10.84 -26.97
N GLN A 51 -1.73 -9.93 -27.65
CA GLN A 51 -0.48 -10.28 -28.30
C GLN A 51 0.70 -10.09 -27.31
N PRO A 52 1.79 -10.85 -27.43
CA PRO A 52 2.94 -10.75 -26.52
C PRO A 52 3.60 -9.38 -26.47
N ASP A 53 3.45 -8.56 -27.52
CA ASP A 53 4.02 -7.21 -27.64
C ASP A 53 3.03 -6.11 -27.25
N ASP A 54 1.81 -6.47 -26.82
CA ASP A 54 0.84 -5.47 -26.35
C ASP A 54 1.28 -4.87 -25.02
N LYS A 55 0.92 -3.60 -24.80
CA LYS A 55 1.23 -2.84 -23.59
C LYS A 55 -0.03 -2.65 -22.73
N PHE A 56 0.13 -2.72 -21.43
CA PHE A 56 -0.96 -2.55 -20.46
C PHE A 56 -0.60 -1.43 -19.50
N ILE A 57 -1.26 -0.28 -19.62
CA ILE A 57 -1.03 0.86 -18.76
C ILE A 57 -2.12 0.90 -17.69
N LEU A 58 -1.78 0.54 -16.46
CA LEU A 58 -2.69 0.68 -15.33
C LEU A 58 -2.79 2.17 -14.94
N CYS A 59 -3.95 2.77 -15.19
CA CYS A 59 -4.24 4.14 -14.86
C CYS A 59 -4.92 4.21 -13.49
N GLY A 60 -4.15 4.57 -12.45
CA GLY A 60 -4.66 4.59 -11.09
C GLY A 60 -3.60 4.96 -10.05
N GLY A 61 -3.94 4.77 -8.78
CA GLY A 61 -3.02 4.87 -7.64
C GLY A 61 -2.77 3.51 -6.99
N ASP A 62 -2.20 3.55 -5.78
CA ASP A 62 -1.80 2.34 -5.02
C ASP A 62 -2.94 1.33 -4.84
N GLY A 63 -4.15 1.78 -4.50
CA GLY A 63 -5.30 0.88 -4.36
C GLY A 63 -5.72 0.19 -5.66
N THR A 64 -5.61 0.87 -6.82
CA THR A 64 -5.88 0.26 -8.12
C THR A 64 -4.82 -0.79 -8.46
N LEU A 65 -3.55 -0.49 -8.18
CA LEU A 65 -2.44 -1.42 -8.37
C LEU A 65 -2.56 -2.63 -7.43
N ASN A 66 -2.87 -2.41 -6.15
CA ASN A 66 -3.06 -3.50 -5.18
C ASN A 66 -4.17 -4.46 -5.63
N ARG A 67 -5.32 -3.91 -6.04
CA ARG A 67 -6.41 -4.73 -6.57
C ARG A 67 -5.96 -5.53 -7.80
N PHE A 68 -5.32 -4.87 -8.77
CA PHE A 68 -4.85 -5.51 -10.00
C PHE A 68 -3.92 -6.68 -9.71
N VAL A 69 -2.91 -6.53 -8.84
CA VAL A 69 -1.98 -7.63 -8.54
C VAL A 69 -2.63 -8.79 -7.78
N ASN A 70 -3.65 -8.51 -6.95
CA ASN A 70 -4.41 -9.57 -6.28
C ASN A 70 -5.36 -10.30 -7.25
N ASP A 71 -6.02 -9.58 -8.16
CA ASP A 71 -6.93 -10.15 -9.17
C ASP A 71 -6.16 -10.94 -10.25
N THR A 72 -4.88 -10.61 -10.48
CA THR A 72 -3.99 -11.29 -11.44
C THR A 72 -3.01 -12.26 -10.79
N LYS A 73 -3.20 -12.59 -9.52
CA LYS A 73 -2.32 -13.51 -8.77
C LYS A 73 -2.18 -14.86 -9.52
N GLY A 74 -0.93 -15.24 -9.78
CA GLY A 74 -0.59 -16.49 -10.50
C GLY A 74 -0.59 -16.36 -12.01
N ILE A 75 -0.86 -15.19 -12.58
CA ILE A 75 -0.71 -14.90 -14.02
C ILE A 75 0.69 -14.33 -14.25
N GLU A 76 1.40 -14.83 -15.25
CA GLU A 76 2.66 -14.23 -15.68
C GLU A 76 2.36 -12.95 -16.47
N LEU A 77 2.74 -11.80 -15.89
CA LEU A 77 2.47 -10.48 -16.45
C LEU A 77 3.72 -9.92 -17.13
N HIS A 78 3.53 -9.30 -18.30
CA HIS A 78 4.57 -8.62 -19.06
C HIS A 78 4.04 -7.31 -19.64
N ASN A 79 4.94 -6.34 -19.83
CA ASN A 79 4.61 -5.02 -20.37
C ASN A 79 3.55 -4.26 -19.57
N ILE A 80 3.58 -4.40 -18.24
CA ILE A 80 2.69 -3.69 -17.33
C ILE A 80 3.34 -2.36 -16.95
N TYR A 81 2.62 -1.29 -17.23
CA TYR A 81 3.02 0.07 -16.91
C TYR A 81 2.04 0.68 -15.90
N LEU A 82 2.54 1.64 -15.13
CA LEU A 82 1.71 2.44 -14.23
C LEU A 82 1.72 3.90 -14.68
N TYR A 83 0.51 4.48 -14.75
CA TYR A 83 0.27 5.90 -14.90
C TYR A 83 -0.43 6.42 -13.65
N ALA A 84 0.24 7.34 -12.93
CA ALA A 84 -0.29 7.86 -11.68
C ALA A 84 -1.53 8.73 -11.89
N ALA A 85 -2.68 8.23 -11.43
CA ALA A 85 -3.95 8.93 -11.47
C ALA A 85 -4.69 8.84 -10.12
N GLY A 86 -4.00 8.42 -9.05
CA GLY A 86 -4.53 8.31 -7.69
C GLY A 86 -4.20 9.52 -6.82
N SER A 87 -4.84 9.60 -5.65
CA SER A 87 -4.53 10.60 -4.62
C SER A 87 -3.29 10.22 -3.81
N GLY A 88 -2.99 8.92 -3.66
CA GLY A 88 -1.74 8.37 -3.14
C GLY A 88 -1.00 7.68 -4.27
N ASN A 89 0.30 7.84 -4.35
CA ASN A 89 1.17 7.21 -5.34
C ASN A 89 2.48 6.84 -4.65
N ASP A 90 2.37 6.25 -3.47
CA ASP A 90 3.50 5.87 -2.62
C ASP A 90 4.40 4.85 -3.32
N PHE A 91 3.79 3.89 -4.04
CA PHE A 91 4.53 2.94 -4.85
C PHE A 91 5.38 3.62 -5.93
N LEU A 92 4.78 4.53 -6.70
CA LEU A 92 5.49 5.22 -7.78
C LEU A 92 6.61 6.10 -7.24
N THR A 93 6.38 6.80 -6.12
CA THR A 93 7.38 7.60 -5.41
C THR A 93 8.57 6.73 -4.98
N ASP A 94 8.29 5.55 -4.43
CA ASP A 94 9.31 4.63 -3.93
C ASP A 94 10.22 4.06 -5.04
N ILE A 95 9.68 3.83 -6.23
CA ILE A 95 10.45 3.34 -7.38
C ILE A 95 11.12 4.47 -8.19
N GLY A 96 11.05 5.72 -7.72
CA GLY A 96 11.68 6.88 -8.35
C GLY A 96 10.92 7.45 -9.55
N GLY A 97 9.65 7.09 -9.74
CA GLY A 97 8.80 7.65 -10.78
C GLY A 97 8.26 9.03 -10.40
N SER A 98 7.95 9.85 -11.40
CA SER A 98 7.44 11.22 -11.21
C SER A 98 5.94 11.28 -11.49
N VAL A 99 5.17 11.56 -10.44
CA VAL A 99 3.72 11.83 -10.55
C VAL A 99 3.45 13.13 -11.32
N GLN A 100 4.30 14.14 -11.10
CA GLN A 100 4.08 15.49 -11.66
C GLN A 100 4.26 15.57 -13.17
N ASN A 101 5.08 14.68 -13.75
CA ASN A 101 5.37 14.70 -15.19
C ASN A 101 4.36 13.88 -16.02
N GLY A 102 3.40 13.20 -15.38
CA GLY A 102 2.46 12.31 -16.07
C GLY A 102 3.19 11.20 -16.84
N GLU A 103 4.18 10.61 -16.19
CA GLU A 103 5.06 9.58 -16.73
C GLU A 103 4.37 8.21 -16.71
N VAL A 104 4.62 7.41 -17.73
CA VAL A 104 4.19 6.02 -17.83
C VAL A 104 5.41 5.15 -17.50
N VAL A 105 5.39 4.44 -16.38
CA VAL A 105 6.54 3.72 -15.83
C VAL A 105 6.33 2.21 -15.94
N LEU A 106 7.29 1.49 -16.54
CA LEU A 106 7.29 0.01 -16.59
C LEU A 106 7.50 -0.55 -15.18
N ILE A 107 6.58 -1.42 -14.73
CA ILE A 107 6.56 -1.92 -13.36
C ILE A 107 6.73 -3.44 -13.22
N ASP A 108 6.93 -4.18 -14.29
CA ASP A 108 7.02 -5.66 -14.30
C ASP A 108 7.92 -6.22 -13.18
N LYS A 109 9.15 -5.69 -13.06
CA LYS A 109 10.12 -6.17 -12.06
C LYS A 109 9.68 -5.93 -10.62
N TYR A 110 8.80 -4.96 -10.40
CA TYR A 110 8.34 -4.59 -9.05
C TYR A 110 7.10 -5.37 -8.60
N ILE A 111 6.36 -5.96 -9.56
CA ILE A 111 5.13 -6.71 -9.28
C ILE A 111 5.26 -8.22 -9.49
N LYS A 112 6.40 -8.68 -10.00
CA LYS A 112 6.64 -10.12 -10.28
C LYS A 112 6.65 -10.95 -9.01
N ASN A 113 7.28 -10.45 -7.95
CA ASN A 113 7.43 -11.14 -6.67
C ASN A 113 6.97 -10.20 -5.56
N LEU A 114 5.74 -10.33 -5.14
CA LEU A 114 5.16 -9.53 -4.07
C LEU A 114 5.08 -10.32 -2.77
N PRO A 115 5.27 -9.65 -1.63
CA PRO A 115 5.05 -10.26 -0.33
C PRO A 115 3.57 -10.56 -0.10
N THR A 116 3.33 -11.43 0.87
CA THR A 116 1.98 -11.83 1.27
C THR A 116 1.69 -11.43 2.70
N VAL A 117 0.43 -11.18 3.00
CA VAL A 117 -0.09 -11.05 4.35
C VAL A 117 -1.24 -12.02 4.57
N SER A 118 -1.15 -12.78 5.66
CA SER A 118 -2.20 -13.66 6.15
C SER A 118 -2.95 -12.96 7.27
N VAL A 119 -4.25 -12.77 7.10
CA VAL A 119 -5.15 -12.17 8.09
C VAL A 119 -6.52 -12.82 8.04
N LYS A 120 -7.07 -13.18 9.20
CA LYS A 120 -8.38 -13.85 9.31
C LYS A 120 -8.54 -15.06 8.37
N GLY A 121 -7.47 -15.84 8.21
CA GLY A 121 -7.46 -17.06 7.37
C GLY A 121 -7.47 -16.82 5.87
N LYS A 122 -7.15 -15.60 5.41
CA LYS A 122 -7.00 -15.25 4.00
C LYS A 122 -5.63 -14.65 3.74
N ASP A 123 -5.11 -14.91 2.54
CA ASP A 123 -3.82 -14.41 2.08
C ASP A 123 -4.02 -13.39 0.96
N TYR A 124 -3.39 -12.24 1.14
CA TYR A 124 -3.37 -11.15 0.17
C TYR A 124 -1.94 -10.82 -0.23
N LEU A 125 -1.75 -10.38 -1.47
CA LEU A 125 -0.53 -9.68 -1.89
C LEU A 125 -0.60 -8.23 -1.43
N PHE A 126 0.54 -7.64 -1.11
CA PHE A 126 0.63 -6.20 -0.87
C PHE A 126 1.85 -5.60 -1.56
N ILE A 127 1.71 -4.34 -1.96
CA ILE A 127 2.72 -3.62 -2.75
C ILE A 127 3.60 -2.72 -1.87
N ASN A 128 3.00 -1.93 -0.98
CA ASN A 128 3.70 -0.98 -0.12
C ASN A 128 3.82 -1.48 1.32
N GLY A 129 2.69 -1.81 1.94
CA GLY A 129 2.71 -2.25 3.33
C GLY A 129 1.36 -2.63 3.91
N VAL A 130 1.44 -3.27 5.07
CA VAL A 130 0.31 -3.66 5.90
C VAL A 130 0.34 -2.81 7.15
N GLY A 131 -0.56 -1.85 7.26
CA GLY A 131 -0.62 -0.94 8.39
C GLY A 131 -1.46 -1.49 9.54
N TYR A 132 -0.96 -1.44 10.78
CA TYR A 132 -1.68 -1.91 11.95
C TYR A 132 -1.55 -0.93 13.11
N GLY A 133 -2.68 -0.52 13.65
CA GLY A 133 -2.77 0.49 14.70
C GLY A 133 -3.50 1.73 14.21
N ILE A 134 -2.92 2.93 14.42
CA ILE A 134 -3.57 4.20 14.07
C ILE A 134 -3.81 4.35 12.56
N ASP A 135 -2.99 3.76 11.73
CA ASP A 135 -3.14 3.76 10.28
C ASP A 135 -4.37 2.93 9.83
N GLY A 136 -4.57 1.73 10.39
CA GLY A 136 -5.81 0.98 10.19
C GLY A 136 -7.04 1.75 10.70
N TYR A 137 -6.94 2.38 11.86
CA TYR A 137 -7.98 3.27 12.38
C TYR A 137 -8.28 4.43 11.43
N CYS A 138 -7.27 5.03 10.80
CA CYS A 138 -7.49 6.10 9.82
C CYS A 138 -8.27 5.63 8.60
N CYS A 139 -7.98 4.42 8.11
CA CYS A 139 -8.72 3.83 7.00
C CYS A 139 -10.16 3.50 7.39
N GLU A 140 -10.40 2.92 8.57
CA GLU A 140 -11.74 2.65 9.10
C GLU A 140 -12.58 3.94 9.18
N VAL A 141 -12.03 5.02 9.75
CA VAL A 141 -12.73 6.32 9.84
C VAL A 141 -12.97 6.91 8.46
N ALA A 142 -12.00 6.80 7.55
CA ALA A 142 -12.14 7.28 6.18
C ALA A 142 -13.28 6.56 5.45
N ASP A 143 -13.39 5.24 5.61
CA ASP A 143 -14.46 4.45 4.98
C ASP A 143 -15.85 4.81 5.53
N GLU A 144 -15.97 5.08 6.84
CA GLU A 144 -17.21 5.60 7.40
C GLU A 144 -17.56 7.00 6.85
N MET A 145 -16.56 7.87 6.68
CA MET A 145 -16.78 9.20 6.08
C MET A 145 -17.24 9.12 4.62
N LYS A 146 -16.70 8.20 3.82
CA LYS A 146 -17.11 7.98 2.43
C LYS A 146 -18.57 7.55 2.29
N LYS A 147 -19.15 6.87 3.29
CA LYS A 147 -20.58 6.49 3.28
C LYS A 147 -21.50 7.70 3.36
N THR A 148 -21.05 8.82 3.91
CA THR A 148 -21.87 9.98 4.23
C THR A 148 -21.49 11.24 3.43
N SER A 149 -20.35 11.23 2.73
CA SER A 149 -19.83 12.40 2.01
C SER A 149 -18.91 12.01 0.87
N ASP A 150 -19.08 12.68 -0.29
CA ASP A 150 -18.15 12.57 -1.43
C ASP A 150 -16.94 13.54 -1.33
N LYS A 151 -16.75 14.22 -0.18
CA LYS A 151 -15.62 15.15 0.01
C LYS A 151 -14.29 14.38 0.08
N PRO A 152 -13.20 14.96 -0.44
CA PRO A 152 -11.87 14.38 -0.32
C PRO A 152 -11.50 14.09 1.13
N ILE A 153 -10.96 12.91 1.38
CA ILE A 153 -10.54 12.47 2.72
C ILE A 153 -9.16 13.03 3.04
N ASN A 154 -9.06 13.68 4.19
CA ASN A 154 -7.78 14.14 4.74
C ASN A 154 -7.30 13.18 5.84
N TYR A 155 -6.51 12.19 5.46
CA TYR A 155 -5.98 11.16 6.36
C TYR A 155 -5.11 11.74 7.49
N SER A 156 -4.31 12.77 7.21
CA SER A 156 -3.49 13.44 8.24
C SER A 156 -4.36 14.08 9.31
N SER A 157 -5.49 14.69 8.94
CA SER A 157 -6.45 15.24 9.91
C SER A 157 -7.10 14.14 10.76
N ILE A 158 -7.39 12.98 10.18
CA ILE A 158 -7.94 11.83 10.91
C ILE A 158 -6.90 11.31 11.90
N ALA A 159 -5.64 11.15 11.46
CA ALA A 159 -4.53 10.69 12.30
C ALA A 159 -4.31 11.64 13.51
N ILE A 160 -4.24 12.94 13.27
CA ILE A 160 -4.09 13.93 14.34
C ILE A 160 -5.25 13.87 15.35
N LYS A 161 -6.50 13.78 14.88
CA LYS A 161 -7.68 13.62 15.75
C LYS A 161 -7.65 12.29 16.52
N GLY A 162 -7.16 11.23 15.89
CA GLY A 162 -6.92 9.94 16.52
C GLY A 162 -5.90 10.04 17.65
N LEU A 163 -4.74 10.63 17.38
CA LEU A 163 -3.67 10.87 18.35
C LEU A 163 -4.17 11.70 19.54
N LEU A 164 -4.98 12.74 19.29
CA LEU A 164 -5.47 13.64 20.34
C LEU A 164 -6.47 12.97 21.29
N GLY A 165 -7.25 11.96 20.85
CA GLY A 165 -8.21 11.44 21.77
C GLY A 165 -8.95 10.15 21.48
N LYS A 166 -9.21 9.83 20.21
CA LYS A 166 -10.11 8.71 19.89
C LYS A 166 -9.40 7.37 19.80
N PHE A 167 -8.16 7.34 19.29
CA PHE A 167 -7.37 6.12 19.20
C PHE A 167 -6.77 5.77 20.57
N LYS A 168 -6.85 4.50 20.95
CA LYS A 168 -6.20 3.94 22.15
C LYS A 168 -5.07 3.02 21.70
N THR A 169 -3.87 3.24 22.24
CA THR A 169 -2.72 2.38 22.04
C THR A 169 -3.02 0.93 22.47
N ARG A 170 -2.30 -0.01 21.89
CA ARG A 170 -2.36 -1.45 22.21
C ARG A 170 -1.02 -1.91 22.75
N ASN A 171 -1.02 -2.99 23.52
CA ASN A 171 0.20 -3.75 23.74
C ASN A 171 0.36 -4.72 22.57
N ALA A 172 1.58 -4.85 22.10
CA ALA A 172 1.87 -5.66 20.94
C ALA A 172 2.97 -6.69 21.24
N LYS A 173 2.78 -7.87 20.65
CA LYS A 173 3.83 -8.86 20.50
C LYS A 173 4.21 -8.93 19.03
N VAL A 174 5.45 -8.63 18.72
CA VAL A 174 6.02 -8.64 17.38
C VAL A 174 7.02 -9.77 17.28
N THR A 175 6.79 -10.70 16.37
CA THR A 175 7.70 -11.82 16.13
C THR A 175 8.34 -11.65 14.76
N VAL A 176 9.66 -11.57 14.70
CA VAL A 176 10.43 -11.44 13.48
C VAL A 176 11.35 -12.64 13.34
N ASP A 177 11.15 -13.46 12.31
CA ASP A 177 11.91 -14.69 12.06
C ASP A 177 12.03 -15.60 13.31
N GLY A 178 10.94 -15.69 14.08
CA GLY A 178 10.85 -16.49 15.30
C GLY A 178 11.34 -15.80 16.58
N VAL A 179 11.97 -14.61 16.49
CA VAL A 179 12.38 -13.83 17.67
C VAL A 179 11.23 -12.93 18.12
N VAL A 180 10.87 -13.04 19.40
CA VAL A 180 9.72 -12.32 19.99
C VAL A 180 10.20 -11.03 20.67
N HIS A 181 9.49 -9.94 20.38
CA HIS A 181 9.64 -8.63 21.00
C HIS A 181 8.29 -8.19 21.56
N GLU A 182 8.26 -7.61 22.75
CA GLU A 182 7.03 -7.14 23.41
C GLU A 182 7.10 -5.64 23.62
N TYR A 183 5.99 -4.96 23.30
CA TYR A 183 5.90 -3.50 23.38
C TYR A 183 4.60 -3.08 24.06
N ASP A 184 4.72 -2.11 24.96
CA ASP A 184 3.59 -1.43 25.54
C ASP A 184 3.26 -0.13 24.79
N HIS A 185 2.00 0.27 24.79
CA HIS A 185 1.55 1.56 24.25
C HIS A 185 1.90 1.79 22.78
N VAL A 186 1.71 0.77 21.94
CA VAL A 186 1.97 0.81 20.51
C VAL A 186 0.89 1.65 19.80
N TRP A 187 1.35 2.62 19.04
CA TRP A 187 0.52 3.47 18.19
C TRP A 187 0.33 2.87 16.79
N LEU A 188 1.41 2.32 16.24
CA LEU A 188 1.40 1.62 14.95
C LEU A 188 2.49 0.55 14.92
N ALA A 189 2.24 -0.49 14.12
CA ALA A 189 3.18 -1.58 13.85
C ALA A 189 2.98 -2.10 12.41
N PRO A 190 3.22 -1.26 11.37
CA PRO A 190 3.12 -1.70 9.98
C PRO A 190 4.28 -2.60 9.58
N ALA A 191 3.99 -3.60 8.72
CA ALA A 191 5.00 -4.34 7.97
C ALA A 191 5.12 -3.76 6.55
N MET A 192 6.31 -3.34 6.17
CA MET A 192 6.59 -2.58 4.97
C MET A 192 7.42 -3.37 3.96
N ASN A 193 7.00 -3.35 2.70
CA ASN A 193 7.74 -3.81 1.52
C ASN A 193 8.44 -2.64 0.81
N GLY A 194 7.82 -1.48 0.81
CA GLY A 194 8.38 -0.22 0.32
C GLY A 194 8.69 0.76 1.45
N ARG A 195 9.25 1.91 1.11
CA ARG A 195 9.57 2.98 2.07
C ARG A 195 8.33 3.76 2.50
N TYR A 196 7.40 3.97 1.54
CA TYR A 196 6.30 4.92 1.67
C TYR A 196 4.96 4.24 1.81
N TYR A 197 4.07 4.83 2.61
CA TYR A 197 2.66 4.52 2.65
C TYR A 197 1.84 5.73 3.13
N GLY A 198 0.51 5.66 3.08
CA GLY A 198 -0.39 6.66 3.66
C GLY A 198 -0.29 8.05 3.04
N GLY A 199 0.16 8.15 1.78
CA GLY A 199 0.24 9.39 1.04
C GLY A 199 1.49 10.21 1.35
N GLY A 200 2.67 9.58 1.30
CA GLY A 200 3.98 10.22 1.38
C GLY A 200 4.67 10.11 2.74
N MET A 201 4.21 9.27 3.65
CA MET A 201 4.96 8.96 4.87
C MET A 201 6.14 8.04 4.55
N ASP A 202 7.38 8.51 4.72
CA ASP A 202 8.61 7.74 4.62
C ASP A 202 8.84 6.94 5.90
N ILE A 203 7.99 5.91 6.10
CA ILE A 203 7.90 5.17 7.35
C ILE A 203 9.04 4.18 7.56
N ALA A 204 9.59 3.62 6.48
CA ALA A 204 10.70 2.69 6.49
C ALA A 204 11.85 3.17 5.59
N PRO A 205 12.60 4.22 5.98
CA PRO A 205 13.54 4.91 5.08
C PRO A 205 14.67 4.06 4.51
N ALA A 206 15.01 2.97 5.20
CA ALA A 206 16.05 2.01 4.78
C ALA A 206 15.50 0.81 4.00
N GLN A 207 14.18 0.72 3.80
CA GLN A 207 13.58 -0.40 3.06
C GLN A 207 13.83 -0.24 1.55
N ASP A 208 14.19 -1.35 0.90
CA ASP A 208 14.37 -1.43 -0.55
C ASP A 208 13.63 -2.65 -1.08
N ARG A 209 12.52 -2.39 -1.79
CA ARG A 209 11.63 -3.44 -2.31
C ARG A 209 12.24 -4.38 -3.33
N LEU A 210 13.36 -4.01 -3.95
CA LEU A 210 14.02 -4.82 -4.97
C LEU A 210 15.20 -5.63 -4.43
N HIS A 211 15.96 -5.05 -3.50
CA HIS A 211 17.24 -5.62 -3.07
C HIS A 211 17.16 -6.22 -1.67
N ASN A 212 16.17 -5.84 -0.86
CA ASN A 212 15.94 -6.46 0.43
C ASN A 212 15.00 -7.66 0.25
N GLU A 213 15.50 -8.87 0.50
CA GLU A 213 14.68 -10.08 0.58
C GLU A 213 13.92 -10.18 1.91
N THR A 214 13.65 -9.03 2.53
CA THR A 214 13.03 -8.90 3.86
C THR A 214 11.98 -7.80 3.86
N LEU A 215 11.12 -7.84 4.85
CA LEU A 215 10.20 -6.76 5.22
C LEU A 215 10.76 -5.99 6.40
N SER A 216 10.33 -4.74 6.57
CA SER A 216 10.58 -3.95 7.77
C SER A 216 9.30 -3.80 8.57
N VAL A 217 9.30 -4.15 9.87
CA VAL A 217 8.23 -3.72 10.78
C VAL A 217 8.69 -2.50 11.56
N VAL A 218 7.86 -1.46 11.53
CA VAL A 218 8.15 -0.18 12.21
C VAL A 218 7.25 -0.07 13.42
N ILE A 219 7.80 -0.11 14.61
CA ILE A 219 7.06 -0.01 15.86
C ILE A 219 7.20 1.40 16.41
N LEU A 220 6.09 2.14 16.46
CA LEU A 220 6.01 3.40 17.19
C LEU A 220 5.25 3.17 18.50
N HIS A 221 5.97 3.25 19.61
CA HIS A 221 5.42 3.02 20.95
C HIS A 221 5.78 4.17 21.90
N ALA A 222 4.81 4.65 22.64
CA ALA A 222 5.01 5.73 23.62
C ALA A 222 3.81 5.90 24.54
N LYS A 223 4.07 6.10 25.83
CA LYS A 223 3.04 6.48 26.83
C LYS A 223 2.53 7.90 26.62
N SER A 224 3.39 8.80 26.15
CA SER A 224 3.09 10.22 26.06
C SER A 224 2.50 10.60 24.70
N LYS A 225 1.21 10.92 24.68
CA LYS A 225 0.54 11.47 23.50
C LYS A 225 1.21 12.73 22.96
N LEU A 226 1.71 13.60 23.84
CA LEU A 226 2.36 14.83 23.42
C LEU A 226 3.67 14.56 22.69
N LYS A 227 4.50 13.62 23.17
CA LYS A 227 5.72 13.21 22.46
C LYS A 227 5.37 12.60 21.12
N THR A 228 4.36 11.72 21.07
CA THR A 228 3.90 11.11 19.80
C THR A 228 3.47 12.19 18.80
N LEU A 229 2.70 13.19 19.23
CA LEU A 229 2.28 14.30 18.37
C LEU A 229 3.46 15.13 17.84
N MET A 230 4.53 15.31 18.63
CA MET A 230 5.73 16.02 18.21
C MET A 230 6.56 15.19 17.19
N VAL A 231 6.63 13.88 17.36
CA VAL A 231 7.42 13.00 16.50
C VAL A 231 6.66 12.62 15.22
N PHE A 232 5.33 12.46 15.27
CA PHE A 232 4.52 12.00 14.15
C PHE A 232 4.75 12.76 12.83
N PRO A 233 4.84 14.10 12.78
CA PRO A 233 5.12 14.81 11.53
C PRO A 233 6.49 14.50 10.92
N SER A 234 7.46 14.05 11.71
CA SER A 234 8.80 13.69 11.23
C SER A 234 8.80 12.41 10.36
N ILE A 235 7.72 11.61 10.43
CA ILE A 235 7.53 10.41 9.60
C ILE A 235 7.54 10.79 8.11
N PHE A 236 6.95 11.93 7.74
CA PHE A 236 6.94 12.39 6.34
C PHE A 236 8.33 12.69 5.75
N LYS A 237 9.34 12.80 6.61
CA LYS A 237 10.74 13.04 6.21
C LYS A 237 11.65 11.85 6.55
N GLY A 238 11.10 10.74 7.04
CA GLY A 238 11.89 9.62 7.53
C GLY A 238 12.73 9.94 8.79
N GLU A 239 12.44 11.06 9.46
CA GLU A 239 13.25 11.52 10.60
C GLU A 239 12.81 10.94 11.95
N HIS A 240 11.67 10.26 12.01
CA HIS A 240 11.18 9.54 13.20
C HIS A 240 12.19 8.49 13.70
N VAL A 241 13.02 7.95 12.83
CA VAL A 241 14.10 7.00 13.18
C VAL A 241 15.17 7.61 14.10
N LYS A 242 15.20 8.94 14.23
CA LYS A 242 16.09 9.65 15.18
C LYS A 242 15.60 9.57 16.64
N HIS A 243 14.46 8.93 16.88
CA HIS A 243 13.83 8.78 18.20
C HIS A 243 13.81 7.30 18.66
N PRO A 244 14.98 6.67 18.90
CA PRO A 244 15.06 5.25 19.23
C PRO A 244 14.35 4.89 20.55
N GLU A 245 14.04 5.86 21.39
CA GLU A 245 13.24 5.67 22.61
C GLU A 245 11.75 5.45 22.35
N MET A 246 11.30 5.66 21.09
CA MET A 246 9.89 5.57 20.71
C MET A 246 9.69 4.76 19.43
N VAL A 247 10.72 4.64 18.61
CA VAL A 247 10.65 4.02 17.28
C VAL A 247 11.70 2.93 17.18
N GLU A 248 11.26 1.73 16.89
CA GLU A 248 12.13 0.61 16.56
C GLU A 248 11.76 0.05 15.18
N ILE A 249 12.76 -0.28 14.38
CA ILE A 249 12.58 -0.92 13.08
C ILE A 249 13.30 -2.26 13.11
N LEU A 250 12.55 -3.34 12.92
CA LEU A 250 13.06 -4.69 12.81
C LEU A 250 12.87 -5.19 11.38
N THR A 251 13.81 -5.98 10.87
CA THR A 251 13.75 -6.54 9.51
C THR A 251 13.81 -8.05 9.55
N GLY A 252 13.01 -8.71 8.73
CA GLY A 252 12.97 -10.17 8.64
C GLY A 252 12.16 -10.67 7.46
N LYS A 253 12.21 -11.98 7.23
CA LYS A 253 11.46 -12.67 6.16
C LYS A 253 10.02 -12.96 6.55
N GLU A 254 9.79 -13.20 7.82
CA GLU A 254 8.46 -13.42 8.39
C GLU A 254 8.25 -12.51 9.58
N ILE A 255 7.19 -11.72 9.55
CA ILE A 255 6.81 -10.78 10.59
C ILE A 255 5.39 -11.10 11.03
N LYS A 256 5.21 -11.44 12.30
CA LYS A 256 3.90 -11.58 12.93
C LYS A 256 3.70 -10.47 13.95
N VAL A 257 2.55 -9.80 13.90
CA VAL A 257 2.16 -8.79 14.89
C VAL A 257 0.84 -9.19 15.52
N GLU A 258 0.82 -9.22 16.85
CA GLU A 258 -0.33 -9.55 17.68
C GLU A 258 -0.63 -8.36 18.60
N PHE A 259 -1.87 -7.87 18.60
CA PHE A 259 -2.34 -6.86 19.54
C PHE A 259 -3.22 -7.48 20.62
N ASP A 260 -3.16 -6.93 21.83
CA ASP A 260 -3.96 -7.38 22.98
C ASP A 260 -5.47 -7.17 22.80
N GLN A 261 -5.90 -6.39 21.80
CA GLN A 261 -7.30 -6.17 21.46
C GLN A 261 -7.51 -5.97 19.96
N PRO A 262 -8.70 -6.32 19.43
CA PRO A 262 -9.01 -6.11 18.02
C PRO A 262 -8.85 -4.65 17.61
N THR A 263 -8.22 -4.45 16.45
CA THR A 263 -7.99 -3.14 15.83
C THR A 263 -8.19 -3.27 14.32
N ALA A 264 -8.52 -2.18 13.64
CA ALA A 264 -8.53 -2.18 12.20
C ALA A 264 -7.11 -2.33 11.65
N LEU A 265 -6.98 -3.07 10.54
CA LEU A 265 -5.76 -3.23 9.77
C LEU A 265 -6.02 -2.70 8.37
N GLN A 266 -5.02 -2.14 7.70
CA GLN A 266 -5.09 -1.77 6.30
C GLN A 266 -4.04 -2.54 5.49
N ILE A 267 -4.38 -2.93 4.26
CA ILE A 267 -3.48 -3.53 3.27
C ILE A 267 -3.48 -2.60 2.07
N ASP A 268 -2.39 -1.84 1.86
CA ASP A 268 -2.30 -0.82 0.80
C ASP A 268 -3.52 0.11 0.70
N GLY A 269 -4.14 0.44 1.86
CA GLY A 269 -5.32 1.29 1.95
C GLY A 269 -6.66 0.57 2.07
N GLU A 270 -6.73 -0.75 1.84
CA GLU A 270 -7.94 -1.56 2.01
C GLU A 270 -8.11 -1.99 3.47
N THR A 271 -9.27 -1.72 4.07
CA THR A 271 -9.51 -1.91 5.50
C THR A 271 -9.98 -3.32 5.83
N VAL A 272 -9.37 -3.95 6.84
CA VAL A 272 -9.83 -5.18 7.47
C VAL A 272 -10.17 -4.91 8.93
N LEU A 273 -11.45 -5.04 9.30
CA LEU A 273 -11.92 -4.72 10.65
C LEU A 273 -11.69 -5.87 11.64
N GLY A 274 -11.54 -5.52 12.93
CA GLY A 274 -11.53 -6.47 14.04
C GLY A 274 -10.40 -7.51 13.95
N VAL A 275 -9.19 -7.05 13.62
CA VAL A 275 -7.98 -7.88 13.53
C VAL A 275 -7.27 -7.90 14.87
N THR A 276 -6.86 -9.07 15.33
CA THR A 276 -6.02 -9.26 16.52
C THR A 276 -4.59 -9.60 16.16
N GLU A 277 -4.37 -10.19 14.99
CA GLU A 277 -3.05 -10.56 14.50
C GLU A 277 -2.98 -10.57 12.98
N TYR A 278 -1.79 -10.37 12.44
CA TYR A 278 -1.47 -10.66 11.04
C TYR A 278 -0.06 -11.27 10.94
N THR A 279 0.18 -11.99 9.84
CA THR A 279 1.52 -12.47 9.49
C THR A 279 1.86 -12.03 8.08
N ALA A 280 2.93 -11.24 7.94
CA ALA A 280 3.48 -10.82 6.67
C ALA A 280 4.72 -11.66 6.33
N LYS A 281 4.84 -12.08 5.07
CA LYS A 281 6.00 -12.83 4.56
C LYS A 281 6.59 -12.12 3.36
N ALA A 282 7.90 -11.95 3.40
CA ALA A 282 8.64 -11.42 2.25
C ALA A 282 8.46 -12.30 1.01
N ALA A 283 8.57 -11.70 -0.14
CA ALA A 283 8.56 -12.43 -1.40
C ALA A 283 9.71 -13.46 -1.43
N VAL A 284 9.40 -14.67 -1.87
CA VAL A 284 10.45 -15.67 -2.13
C VAL A 284 10.99 -15.40 -3.53
N PRO A 285 12.29 -15.13 -3.71
CA PRO A 285 12.87 -14.98 -5.03
C PRO A 285 12.56 -16.22 -5.87
N ALA A 286 12.10 -16.03 -7.11
CA ALA A 286 11.99 -17.15 -8.02
C ALA A 286 13.38 -17.79 -8.14
N LYS A 287 13.47 -19.09 -7.85
CA LYS A 287 14.71 -19.83 -8.10
C LYS A 287 15.02 -19.68 -9.59
N VAL A 288 16.15 -19.02 -9.89
CA VAL A 288 16.69 -18.90 -11.24
C VAL A 288 17.14 -20.26 -11.73
#